data_6a4cfd6836e787e3a39d444cd086a21f
#
_entry.id   6a4cfd6836e787e3a39d444cd086a21f
#
_cell.length_a   1.000
_cell.length_b   1.000
_cell.length_c   1.000
_cell.angle_alpha   90.00
_cell.angle_beta   90.00
_cell.angle_gamma   90.00
#
_symmetry.space_group_name_H-M   'P 1'
#
loop_
_entity.id
_entity.type
_entity.pdbx_description
1 polymer ?
#
loop_
_entity_poly.entity_id
_entity_poly.type
_entity_poly.pdbx_seq_one_letter_code
_entity_poly.pdbx_strand_id
1 'polypeptide(L)'
;MGVDQRYRVHNELVNRILILLHSHKLGRYWANNTGAVKTVSGHFQRYGLKGSSDIIGLTKSGRFVGIEIKTGTGRQSKDQVAFQKMIHDNLGLYFLIHSEKEFLDNVMNLLT
;
A
#
# COMPACT_ATOMS: atom_id res chain seq x y z
N MET A 1 4.58 18.07 -13.71
CA MET A 1 5.06 17.69 -12.34
C MET A 1 6.35 16.90 -12.46
N GLY A 2 7.39 17.30 -11.74
CA GLY A 2 8.66 16.62 -11.73
C GLY A 2 8.61 15.31 -10.93
N VAL A 3 9.66 14.47 -11.11
CA VAL A 3 9.76 13.17 -10.42
C VAL A 3 9.69 13.34 -8.89
N ASP A 4 10.42 14.33 -8.34
CA ASP A 4 10.42 14.59 -6.89
C ASP A 4 9.05 14.99 -6.37
N GLN A 5 8.30 15.78 -7.15
CA GLN A 5 6.95 16.18 -6.77
C GLN A 5 5.98 15.00 -6.79
N ARG A 6 6.09 14.11 -7.77
CA ARG A 6 5.24 12.90 -7.84
C ARG A 6 5.51 11.98 -6.66
N TYR A 7 6.78 11.81 -6.30
CA TYR A 7 7.16 11.00 -5.16
C TYR A 7 6.62 11.61 -3.85
N ARG A 8 6.73 12.92 -3.70
CA ARG A 8 6.21 13.63 -2.53
C ARG A 8 4.70 13.49 -2.41
N VAL A 9 3.96 13.69 -3.50
CA VAL A 9 2.50 13.59 -3.51
C VAL A 9 2.07 12.18 -3.12
N HIS A 10 2.73 11.17 -3.68
CA HIS A 10 2.46 9.77 -3.33
C HIS A 10 2.68 9.52 -1.83
N ASN A 11 3.82 9.94 -1.30
CA ASN A 11 4.16 9.72 0.10
C ASN A 11 3.25 10.49 1.06
N GLU A 12 2.86 11.69 0.69
CA GLU A 12 1.89 12.46 1.48
C GLU A 12 0.56 11.73 1.58
N LEU A 13 0.08 11.15 0.49
CA LEU A 13 -1.17 10.39 0.50
C LEU A 13 -1.02 9.12 1.34
N VAL A 14 0.09 8.39 1.22
CA VAL A 14 0.36 7.22 2.08
C VAL A 14 0.26 7.61 3.55
N ASN A 15 0.91 8.71 3.94
CA ASN A 15 0.92 9.18 5.32
C ASN A 15 -0.47 9.61 5.80
N ARG A 16 -1.24 10.29 4.94
CA ARG A 16 -2.61 10.69 5.24
C ARG A 16 -3.50 9.48 5.50
N ILE A 17 -3.40 8.47 4.67
CA ILE A 17 -4.19 7.23 4.83
C ILE A 17 -3.80 6.53 6.13
N LEU A 18 -2.51 6.44 6.46
CA LEU A 18 -2.07 5.85 7.72
C LEU A 18 -2.63 6.60 8.94
N ILE A 19 -2.64 7.93 8.89
CA ILE A 19 -3.23 8.75 9.96
C ILE A 19 -4.71 8.43 10.11
N LEU A 20 -5.46 8.36 9.01
CA LEU A 20 -6.89 8.05 9.04
C LEU A 20 -7.16 6.65 9.60
N LEU A 21 -6.38 5.66 9.17
CA LEU A 21 -6.51 4.29 9.66
C LEU A 21 -6.34 4.21 11.18
N HIS A 22 -5.36 4.91 11.72
CA HIS A 22 -5.07 4.87 13.15
C HIS A 22 -6.01 5.76 13.97
N SER A 23 -6.38 6.95 13.46
CA SER A 23 -7.29 7.84 14.16
C SER A 23 -8.71 7.27 14.28
N HIS A 24 -9.13 6.48 13.28
CA HIS A 24 -10.41 5.79 13.30
C HIS A 24 -10.35 4.39 13.90
N LYS A 25 -9.18 3.98 14.43
CA LYS A 25 -8.98 2.71 15.14
C LYS A 25 -9.42 1.50 14.31
N LEU A 26 -8.99 1.46 13.04
CA LEU A 26 -9.41 0.44 12.08
C LEU A 26 -8.51 -0.81 12.08
N GLY A 27 -7.62 -0.94 13.05
CA GLY A 27 -6.67 -2.02 13.15
C GLY A 27 -5.25 -1.52 13.29
N ARG A 28 -4.29 -2.26 12.79
CA ARG A 28 -2.88 -1.89 12.84
C ARG A 28 -2.29 -1.91 11.43
N TYR A 29 -1.71 -0.80 11.01
CA TYR A 29 -1.20 -0.62 9.65
C TYR A 29 0.16 0.07 9.68
N TRP A 30 0.97 -0.19 8.66
CA TRP A 30 2.28 0.45 8.51
C TRP A 30 2.64 0.57 7.04
N ALA A 31 3.56 1.50 6.76
CA ALA A 31 4.12 1.65 5.42
C ALA A 31 5.00 0.44 5.11
N ASN A 32 4.80 -0.12 3.92
CA ASN A 32 5.52 -1.31 3.49
C ASN A 32 6.56 -0.92 2.44
N ASN A 33 7.83 -1.18 2.72
CA ASN A 33 8.92 -0.86 1.82
C ASN A 33 9.43 -2.11 1.13
N THR A 34 9.57 -2.03 -0.18
CA THR A 34 10.18 -3.08 -0.98
C THR A 34 11.24 -2.47 -1.88
N GLY A 35 12.23 -3.24 -2.26
CA GLY A 35 13.25 -2.75 -3.15
C GLY A 35 14.42 -3.69 -3.29
N ALA A 36 15.53 -3.13 -3.74
CA ALA A 36 16.78 -3.84 -3.85
C ALA A 36 17.93 -2.91 -3.48
N VAL A 37 18.92 -3.45 -2.80
CA VAL A 37 20.14 -2.72 -2.47
C VAL A 37 21.33 -3.43 -3.06
N LYS A 38 22.36 -2.66 -3.44
CA LYS A 38 23.63 -3.23 -3.88
C LYS A 38 24.49 -3.51 -2.65
N THR A 39 24.90 -4.76 -2.51
CA THR A 39 25.78 -5.17 -1.40
C THR A 39 27.19 -4.69 -1.61
N VAL A 40 28.01 -4.77 -0.56
CA VAL A 40 29.44 -4.42 -0.62
C VAL A 40 30.17 -5.26 -1.68
N SER A 41 29.77 -6.50 -1.87
CA SER A 41 30.36 -7.39 -2.88
C SER A 41 29.88 -7.12 -4.31
N GLY A 42 28.99 -6.13 -4.51
CA GLY A 42 28.49 -5.77 -5.82
C GLY A 42 27.25 -6.53 -6.29
N HIS A 43 26.68 -7.38 -5.43
CA HIS A 43 25.45 -8.10 -5.74
C HIS A 43 24.23 -7.28 -5.33
N PHE A 44 23.09 -7.48 -6.03
CA PHE A 44 21.82 -6.91 -5.62
C PHE A 44 21.13 -7.85 -4.64
N GLN A 45 20.64 -7.28 -3.56
CA GLN A 45 19.82 -8.00 -2.59
C GLN A 45 18.45 -7.35 -2.51
N ARG A 46 17.40 -8.13 -2.77
CA ARG A 46 16.01 -7.65 -2.65
C ARG A 46 15.57 -7.73 -1.20
N TYR A 47 14.74 -6.79 -0.82
CA TYR A 47 14.03 -6.82 0.47
C TYR A 47 12.53 -6.59 0.23
N GLY A 48 11.70 -7.20 1.09
CA GLY A 48 10.26 -7.18 0.93
C GLY A 48 9.79 -8.07 -0.22
N LEU A 49 8.48 -8.13 -0.39
CA LEU A 49 7.86 -8.89 -1.46
C LEU A 49 7.55 -7.96 -2.62
N LYS A 50 8.17 -8.23 -3.78
CA LYS A 50 7.96 -7.41 -4.97
C LYS A 50 6.47 -7.37 -5.34
N GLY A 51 5.97 -6.17 -5.62
CA GLY A 51 4.57 -5.96 -5.96
C GLY A 51 3.65 -5.81 -4.76
N SER A 52 4.15 -5.99 -3.53
CA SER A 52 3.33 -5.77 -2.35
C SER A 52 2.92 -4.30 -2.23
N SER A 53 1.77 -4.09 -1.58
CA SER A 53 1.15 -2.77 -1.49
C SER A 53 1.94 -1.79 -0.63
N ASP A 54 1.67 -0.49 -0.83
CA ASP A 54 2.34 0.60 -0.08
C ASP A 54 2.06 0.54 1.41
N ILE A 55 0.86 0.11 1.79
CA ILE A 55 0.45 -0.05 3.17
C ILE A 55 -0.01 -1.49 3.35
N ILE A 56 0.40 -2.11 4.44
CA ILE A 56 -0.10 -3.41 4.85
C ILE A 56 -0.51 -3.36 6.31
N GLY A 57 -1.37 -4.26 6.71
CA GLY A 57 -1.81 -4.33 8.08
C GLY A 57 -2.88 -5.35 8.33
N LEU A 58 -3.52 -5.18 9.48
CA LEU A 58 -4.55 -6.10 9.97
C LEU A 58 -5.75 -5.31 10.45
N THR A 59 -6.94 -5.78 10.11
CA THR A 59 -8.16 -5.29 10.76
C THR A 59 -8.15 -5.72 12.22
N LYS A 60 -9.08 -5.20 13.01
CA LYS A 60 -9.24 -5.60 14.41
C LYS A 60 -9.53 -7.09 14.56
N SER A 61 -10.13 -7.71 13.55
CA SER A 61 -10.41 -9.16 13.54
C SER A 61 -9.25 -9.99 13.03
N GLY A 62 -8.11 -9.37 12.70
CA GLY A 62 -6.92 -10.08 12.24
C GLY A 62 -6.88 -10.37 10.75
N ARG A 63 -7.78 -9.78 9.97
CA ARG A 63 -7.81 -9.96 8.52
C ARG A 63 -6.74 -9.11 7.85
N PHE A 64 -5.95 -9.72 6.98
CA PHE A 64 -4.87 -9.01 6.27
C PHE A 64 -5.44 -7.97 5.31
N VAL A 65 -4.80 -6.79 5.27
CA VAL A 65 -5.19 -5.69 4.39
C VAL A 65 -3.96 -5.19 3.64
N GLY A 66 -4.11 -5.03 2.33
CA GLY A 66 -3.14 -4.33 1.49
C GLY A 66 -3.79 -3.11 0.85
N ILE A 67 -3.13 -1.98 0.90
CA ILE A 67 -3.59 -0.74 0.27
C ILE A 67 -2.50 -0.21 -0.63
N GLU A 68 -2.78 -0.17 -1.93
CA GLU A 68 -1.89 0.37 -2.95
C GLU A 68 -2.33 1.79 -3.31
N ILE A 69 -1.39 2.72 -3.33
CA ILE A 69 -1.63 4.12 -3.65
C ILE A 69 -1.14 4.41 -5.06
N LYS A 70 -2.03 4.88 -5.92
CA LYS A 70 -1.71 5.30 -7.28
C LYS A 70 -2.15 6.75 -7.48
N THR A 71 -1.21 7.66 -7.59
CA THR A 71 -1.49 9.06 -7.92
C THR A 71 -1.34 9.25 -9.43
N GLY A 72 -2.11 10.19 -9.98
CA GLY A 72 -2.08 10.47 -11.42
C GLY A 72 -2.68 9.31 -12.24
N THR A 73 -2.04 8.99 -13.36
CA THR A 73 -2.52 7.99 -14.33
C THR A 73 -1.82 6.63 -14.21
N GLY A 74 -1.10 6.41 -13.11
CA GLY A 74 -0.36 5.16 -12.91
C GLY A 74 -1.28 3.94 -12.86
N ARG A 75 -0.78 2.81 -13.36
CA ARG A 75 -1.49 1.53 -13.36
C ARG A 75 -0.70 0.52 -12.55
N GLN A 76 -1.40 -0.52 -12.08
CA GLN A 76 -0.74 -1.63 -11.40
C GLN A 76 0.24 -2.35 -12.34
N SER A 77 1.40 -2.70 -11.81
CA SER A 77 2.33 -3.61 -12.49
C SER A 77 1.80 -5.04 -12.42
N LYS A 78 2.42 -5.94 -13.21
CA LYS A 78 2.08 -7.36 -13.16
C LYS A 78 2.26 -7.95 -11.76
N ASP A 79 3.34 -7.56 -11.08
CA ASP A 79 3.62 -8.04 -9.72
C ASP A 79 2.57 -7.53 -8.73
N GLN A 80 2.11 -6.29 -8.89
CA GLN A 80 1.05 -5.73 -8.04
C GLN A 80 -0.28 -6.45 -8.25
N VAL A 81 -0.62 -6.77 -9.49
CA VAL A 81 -1.82 -7.54 -9.80
C VAL A 81 -1.73 -8.95 -9.18
N ALA A 82 -0.57 -9.58 -9.26
CA ALA A 82 -0.35 -10.89 -8.66
C ALA A 82 -0.49 -10.85 -7.13
N PHE A 83 0.03 -9.79 -6.51
CA PHE A 83 -0.10 -9.57 -5.07
C PHE A 83 -1.57 -9.41 -4.66
N GLN A 84 -2.33 -8.61 -5.40
CA GLN A 84 -3.77 -8.44 -5.19
C GLN A 84 -4.50 -9.79 -5.24
N LYS A 85 -4.22 -10.59 -6.27
CA LYS A 85 -4.82 -11.91 -6.41
C LYS A 85 -4.49 -12.81 -5.22
N MET A 86 -3.24 -12.83 -4.79
CA MET A 86 -2.81 -13.61 -3.64
C MET A 86 -3.56 -13.23 -2.37
N ILE A 87 -3.74 -11.93 -2.13
CA ILE A 87 -4.52 -11.47 -0.98
C ILE A 87 -5.97 -11.96 -1.06
N HIS A 88 -6.61 -11.80 -2.22
CA HIS A 88 -8.00 -12.24 -2.41
C HIS A 88 -8.13 -13.75 -2.25
N ASP A 89 -7.20 -14.52 -2.80
CA ASP A 89 -7.22 -16.00 -2.70
C ASP A 89 -7.08 -16.46 -1.24
N ASN A 90 -6.46 -15.65 -0.40
CA ASN A 90 -6.26 -15.93 1.03
C ASN A 90 -7.24 -15.17 1.93
N LEU A 91 -8.35 -14.68 1.37
CA LEU A 91 -9.45 -14.04 2.08
C LEU A 91 -9.08 -12.71 2.73
N GLY A 92 -8.00 -12.08 2.31
CA GLY A 92 -7.64 -10.73 2.73
C GLY A 92 -8.40 -9.65 1.96
N LEU A 93 -8.15 -8.42 2.34
CA LEU A 93 -8.73 -7.24 1.69
C LEU A 93 -7.62 -6.49 0.93
N TYR A 94 -7.92 -6.07 -0.28
CA TYR A 94 -6.99 -5.26 -1.07
C TYR A 94 -7.73 -4.08 -1.68
N PHE A 95 -7.11 -2.91 -1.58
CA PHE A 95 -7.68 -1.68 -2.12
C PHE A 95 -6.64 -0.94 -2.94
N LEU A 96 -7.06 -0.46 -4.11
CA LEU A 96 -6.31 0.44 -4.95
C LEU A 96 -6.92 1.82 -4.80
N ILE A 97 -6.16 2.79 -4.28
CA ILE A 97 -6.67 4.10 -3.90
C ILE A 97 -5.92 5.19 -4.66
N HIS A 98 -6.66 6.17 -5.15
CA HIS A 98 -6.10 7.31 -5.90
C HIS A 98 -6.15 8.61 -5.11
N SER A 99 -6.96 8.69 -4.06
CA SER A 99 -7.15 9.92 -3.28
C SER A 99 -7.65 9.62 -1.87
N GLU A 100 -7.47 10.60 -0.99
CA GLU A 100 -8.05 10.55 0.36
C GLU A 100 -9.57 10.41 0.33
N LYS A 101 -10.23 11.15 -0.58
CA LYS A 101 -11.68 11.07 -0.73
C LYS A 101 -12.13 9.67 -1.09
N GLU A 102 -11.44 9.02 -2.02
CA GLU A 102 -11.75 7.64 -2.41
C GLU A 102 -11.63 6.69 -1.21
N PHE A 103 -10.61 6.87 -0.37
CA PHE A 103 -10.46 6.08 0.85
C PHE A 103 -11.65 6.29 1.81
N LEU A 104 -12.00 7.55 2.06
CA LEU A 104 -13.10 7.88 2.98
C LEU A 104 -14.44 7.35 2.48
N ASP A 105 -14.69 7.47 1.17
CA ASP A 105 -15.98 7.10 0.58
C ASP A 105 -16.16 5.59 0.39
N ASN A 106 -15.07 4.87 0.06
CA ASN A 106 -15.20 3.50 -0.45
C ASN A 106 -14.48 2.44 0.38
N VAL A 107 -13.55 2.82 1.24
CA VAL A 107 -12.67 1.85 1.90
C VAL A 107 -12.89 1.80 3.41
N MET A 108 -12.98 2.94 4.04
CA MET A 108 -12.96 3.04 5.50
C MET A 108 -14.03 2.15 6.16
N ASN A 109 -15.24 2.15 5.61
CA ASN A 109 -16.35 1.35 6.17
C ASN A 109 -16.11 -0.16 6.04
N LEU A 110 -15.31 -0.59 5.08
CA LEU A 110 -15.03 -2.01 4.86
C LEU A 110 -13.97 -2.56 5.81
N LEU A 111 -13.31 -1.68 6.55
CA LEU A 111 -12.26 -2.05 7.52
C LEU A 111 -12.77 -2.11 8.96
N THR A 112 -14.01 -1.83 9.17
CA THR A 112 -14.61 -1.88 10.50
C THR A 112 -14.97 -3.30 10.94
#